data_ed272f1685a0eb195610bc3e1675c1bf
#
_entry.id   ed272f1685a0eb195610bc3e1675c1bf
#
_cell.length_a   1.000
_cell.length_b   1.000
_cell.length_c   1.000
_cell.angle_alpha   90.00
_cell.angle_beta   90.00
_cell.angle_gamma   90.00
#
_symmetry.space_group_name_H-M   'P 1'
#
loop_
_entity.id
_entity.type
_entity.pdbx_description
1 polymer ?
#
loop_
_entity_poly.entity_id
_entity_poly.type
_entity_poly.pdbx_seq_one_letter_code
_entity_poly.pdbx_strand_id
1 'polypeptide(L)'
;EVASHKLLIRAGYIRPVAPGLYSWLPLGLRVLRNIERVIRDEMNAIGGQEILFPALLPRAPYETTNRWTQYGDSVFRLKDRRGNDYLLGPTHEELFTLTVKGEYSSYKDFPLTLYQIQTKYRDEARPRAGILRAREFVMKDSYSFDIDAAGLKAAYHAHREAYQRIFDRLQVRYVIVSAVSGAMGGSASEEFLAESPSGEDAFVRCLESGYAANVEAVVTARPDTLPIDGLPEAVVHDTGDTPTIASLVAWANEADLGRTVTAADTLKNVLIKVRQPGGDTELLAIGVPGDREVDDKRLGAALEPADYALLDDDDFAKHPFLVKGYIGPKALRENNVRYLVDPRIVDGTSWITGADQPGRHVVGLVAGRDFTADGTIEAAEVREGDPSPDGAGPLVMARGIEIGHIFQLGSKYTDAFTADVLGEDGKPVRLTMGSYGIGVSR
;
A
#
# COMPACT_ATOMS: atom_id res chain seq x y z
N GLU A 1 18.66 1.19 -19.65
CA GLU A 1 18.71 2.50 -19.00
C GLU A 1 17.59 3.39 -19.54
N VAL A 2 16.88 4.10 -18.63
CA VAL A 2 15.78 5.01 -18.98
C VAL A 2 16.29 6.26 -19.72
N ALA A 3 15.43 6.86 -20.53
CA ALA A 3 15.80 8.01 -21.39
C ALA A 3 16.29 9.21 -20.57
N SER A 4 15.63 9.53 -19.44
CA SER A 4 16.02 10.64 -18.56
C SER A 4 17.45 10.50 -18.05
N HIS A 5 17.85 9.30 -17.60
CA HIS A 5 19.22 9.05 -17.14
C HIS A 5 20.25 9.31 -18.27
N LYS A 6 20.01 8.75 -19.47
CA LYS A 6 20.89 8.97 -20.63
C LYS A 6 21.04 10.46 -20.97
N LEU A 7 19.94 11.20 -20.94
CA LEU A 7 19.96 12.63 -21.25
C LEU A 7 20.70 13.45 -20.19
N LEU A 8 20.49 13.18 -18.90
CA LEU A 8 21.17 13.86 -17.81
C LEU A 8 22.69 13.62 -17.83
N ILE A 9 23.14 12.41 -18.14
CA ILE A 9 24.57 12.09 -18.31
C ILE A 9 25.14 12.83 -19.53
N ARG A 10 24.47 12.77 -20.69
CA ARG A 10 24.93 13.39 -21.93
C ARG A 10 24.97 14.92 -21.84
N ALA A 11 23.99 15.52 -21.18
CA ALA A 11 23.92 16.96 -20.98
C ALA A 11 24.88 17.48 -19.89
N GLY A 12 25.59 16.60 -19.20
CA GLY A 12 26.52 17.01 -18.15
C GLY A 12 25.83 17.53 -16.88
N TYR A 13 24.67 17.00 -16.53
CA TYR A 13 23.93 17.38 -15.32
C TYR A 13 24.33 16.54 -14.11
N ILE A 14 24.60 15.27 -14.32
CA ILE A 14 25.00 14.33 -13.26
C ILE A 14 26.15 13.44 -13.72
N ARG A 15 26.87 12.84 -12.73
CA ARG A 15 27.84 11.75 -12.97
C ARG A 15 27.64 10.66 -11.93
N PRO A 16 27.67 9.38 -12.31
CA PRO A 16 27.62 8.28 -11.38
C PRO A 16 28.91 8.22 -10.55
N VAL A 17 28.79 7.98 -9.26
CA VAL A 17 29.90 7.73 -8.33
C VAL A 17 29.92 6.25 -7.97
N ALA A 18 28.78 5.69 -7.63
CA ALA A 18 28.53 4.28 -7.37
C ALA A 18 27.09 3.93 -7.69
N PRO A 19 26.66 2.65 -7.67
CA PRO A 19 25.26 2.31 -7.87
C PRO A 19 24.32 3.07 -6.92
N GLY A 20 23.42 3.89 -7.50
CA GLY A 20 22.48 4.71 -6.74
C GLY A 20 23.06 5.98 -6.09
N LEU A 21 24.30 6.34 -6.43
CA LEU A 21 24.97 7.57 -5.93
C LEU A 21 25.44 8.42 -7.12
N TYR A 22 25.09 9.71 -7.10
CA TYR A 22 25.36 10.63 -8.21
C TYR A 22 25.90 11.97 -7.74
N SER A 23 26.93 12.46 -8.44
CA SER A 23 27.36 13.86 -8.32
C SER A 23 26.49 14.75 -9.19
N TRP A 24 26.06 15.88 -8.64
CA TRP A 24 25.36 16.93 -9.38
C TRP A 24 26.39 17.92 -9.92
N LEU A 25 26.46 18.04 -11.25
CA LEU A 25 27.33 19.01 -11.92
C LEU A 25 26.68 20.40 -11.93
N PRO A 26 27.41 21.49 -12.24
CA PRO A 26 26.91 22.85 -12.08
C PRO A 26 25.55 23.14 -12.70
N LEU A 27 25.27 22.66 -13.92
CA LEU A 27 23.97 22.85 -14.58
C LEU A 27 22.88 22.05 -13.87
N GLY A 28 23.13 20.79 -13.54
CA GLY A 28 22.18 19.94 -12.80
C GLY A 28 21.86 20.51 -11.42
N LEU A 29 22.87 20.98 -10.70
CA LEU A 29 22.69 21.61 -9.39
C LEU A 29 21.86 22.90 -9.50
N ARG A 30 22.04 23.70 -10.56
CA ARG A 30 21.21 24.89 -10.82
C ARG A 30 19.75 24.53 -11.00
N VAL A 31 19.45 23.47 -11.76
CA VAL A 31 18.07 22.98 -11.93
C VAL A 31 17.49 22.52 -10.59
N LEU A 32 18.23 21.70 -9.83
CA LEU A 32 17.82 21.24 -8.51
C LEU A 32 17.47 22.42 -7.58
N ARG A 33 18.33 23.45 -7.52
CA ARG A 33 18.11 24.65 -6.70
C ARG A 33 16.88 25.45 -7.16
N ASN A 34 16.58 25.50 -8.44
CA ASN A 34 15.36 26.13 -8.96
C ASN A 34 14.10 25.37 -8.55
N ILE A 35 14.14 24.05 -8.57
CA ILE A 35 13.04 23.21 -8.08
C ILE A 35 12.83 23.44 -6.58
N GLU A 36 13.91 23.41 -5.79
CA GLU A 36 13.85 23.70 -4.35
C GLU A 36 13.22 25.07 -4.07
N ARG A 37 13.54 26.09 -4.87
CA ARG A 37 12.97 27.43 -4.70
C ARG A 37 11.45 27.44 -4.94
N VAL A 38 10.97 26.78 -6.01
CA VAL A 38 9.53 26.65 -6.27
C VAL A 38 8.82 25.97 -5.11
N ILE A 39 9.42 24.91 -4.56
CA ILE A 39 8.87 24.17 -3.41
C ILE A 39 8.82 25.08 -2.18
N ARG A 40 9.90 25.82 -1.86
CA ARG A 40 9.94 26.77 -0.72
C ARG A 40 8.87 27.84 -0.83
N ASP A 41 8.70 28.43 -2.02
CA ASP A 41 7.68 29.45 -2.26
C ASP A 41 6.29 28.95 -1.84
N GLU A 42 5.92 27.73 -2.27
CA GLU A 42 4.60 27.16 -2.01
C GLU A 42 4.45 26.66 -0.56
N MET A 43 5.51 26.11 0.04
CA MET A 43 5.48 25.71 1.45
C MET A 43 5.35 26.93 2.38
N ASN A 44 6.08 28.01 2.10
CA ASN A 44 5.96 29.26 2.85
C ASN A 44 4.58 29.89 2.68
N ALA A 45 3.98 29.80 1.48
CA ALA A 45 2.65 30.34 1.19
C ALA A 45 1.53 29.67 2.02
N ILE A 46 1.69 28.41 2.42
CA ILE A 46 0.74 27.73 3.32
C ILE A 46 1.13 27.85 4.82
N GLY A 47 2.06 28.73 5.17
CA GLY A 47 2.50 28.97 6.55
C GLY A 47 3.54 27.98 7.07
N GLY A 48 4.16 27.19 6.20
CA GLY A 48 5.24 26.28 6.58
C GLY A 48 6.50 27.05 6.99
N GLN A 49 7.18 26.57 8.04
CA GLN A 49 8.45 27.11 8.52
C GLN A 49 9.57 26.13 8.23
N GLU A 50 10.64 26.61 7.58
CA GLU A 50 11.79 25.77 7.22
C GLU A 50 12.69 25.52 8.42
N ILE A 51 13.05 24.26 8.64
CA ILE A 51 14.01 23.79 9.65
C ILE A 51 14.98 22.82 8.96
N LEU A 52 16.11 22.50 9.58
CA LEU A 52 17.05 21.50 9.06
C LEU A 52 17.52 20.61 10.19
N PHE A 53 17.21 19.33 10.12
CA PHE A 53 17.69 18.30 11.02
C PHE A 53 18.99 17.66 10.51
N PRO A 54 19.78 17.01 11.40
CA PRO A 54 20.89 16.18 10.94
C PRO A 54 20.39 14.98 10.12
N ALA A 55 21.23 14.50 9.22
CA ALA A 55 20.98 13.27 8.48
C ALA A 55 21.48 12.02 9.23
N LEU A 56 22.45 12.18 10.13
CA LEU A 56 22.93 11.14 11.03
C LEU A 56 22.05 11.14 12.30
N LEU A 57 21.31 10.06 12.51
CA LEU A 57 20.25 10.01 13.51
C LEU A 57 20.52 8.92 14.56
N PRO A 58 20.24 9.17 15.84
CA PRO A 58 20.39 8.17 16.89
C PRO A 58 19.31 7.08 16.78
N ARG A 59 19.63 5.87 17.21
CA ARG A 59 18.75 4.70 17.20
C ARG A 59 17.50 4.87 18.08
N ALA A 60 17.63 5.46 19.27
CA ALA A 60 16.58 5.44 20.28
C ALA A 60 15.19 5.96 19.83
N PRO A 61 15.06 7.09 19.11
CA PRO A 61 13.75 7.52 18.60
C PRO A 61 13.08 6.49 17.69
N TYR A 62 13.85 5.80 16.86
CA TYR A 62 13.35 4.79 15.92
C TYR A 62 12.98 3.47 16.59
N GLU A 63 13.60 3.14 17.73
CA GLU A 63 13.15 2.04 18.58
C GLU A 63 11.80 2.35 19.23
N THR A 64 11.61 3.58 19.72
CA THR A 64 10.36 4.02 20.35
C THR A 64 9.17 3.87 19.39
N THR A 65 9.37 4.11 18.09
CA THR A 65 8.34 3.94 17.06
C THR A 65 8.32 2.54 16.43
N ASN A 66 9.18 1.62 16.91
CA ASN A 66 9.43 0.29 16.33
C ASN A 66 9.97 0.31 14.87
N ARG A 67 10.28 1.48 14.33
CA ARG A 67 10.75 1.61 12.94
C ARG A 67 12.20 1.13 12.77
N TRP A 68 12.99 1.11 13.85
CA TRP A 68 14.32 0.49 13.82
C TRP A 68 14.28 -0.96 13.32
N THR A 69 13.28 -1.72 13.71
CA THR A 69 13.07 -3.12 13.30
C THR A 69 12.28 -3.20 12.00
N GLN A 70 11.19 -2.44 11.88
CA GLN A 70 10.29 -2.49 10.72
C GLN A 70 10.94 -2.12 9.39
N TYR A 71 11.95 -1.23 9.39
CA TYR A 71 12.68 -0.89 8.17
C TYR A 71 13.57 -2.02 7.63
N GLY A 72 13.85 -3.06 8.42
CA GLY A 72 14.68 -4.18 7.98
C GLY A 72 16.02 -3.71 7.41
N ASP A 73 16.39 -4.21 6.25
CA ASP A 73 17.64 -3.92 5.55
C ASP A 73 17.59 -2.66 4.67
N SER A 74 16.45 -1.96 4.63
CA SER A 74 16.29 -0.76 3.79
C SER A 74 16.95 0.51 4.36
N VAL A 75 17.54 0.43 5.56
CA VAL A 75 18.16 1.55 6.27
C VAL A 75 19.64 1.33 6.46
N PHE A 76 20.46 2.34 6.14
CA PHE A 76 21.88 2.34 6.47
C PHE A 76 22.07 2.52 7.97
N ARG A 77 22.59 1.47 8.64
CA ARG A 77 22.96 1.48 10.06
C ARG A 77 24.46 1.55 10.21
N LEU A 78 24.91 2.26 11.20
CA LEU A 78 26.34 2.42 11.50
C LEU A 78 26.57 2.57 13.01
N LYS A 79 27.82 2.40 13.44
CA LYS A 79 28.24 2.62 14.81
C LYS A 79 29.27 3.76 14.87
N ASP A 80 29.18 4.57 15.91
CA ASP A 80 30.24 5.51 16.20
C ASP A 80 31.47 4.80 16.84
N ARG A 81 32.52 5.55 17.11
CA ARG A 81 33.75 5.00 17.72
C ARG A 81 33.55 4.44 19.15
N ARG A 82 32.45 4.78 19.80
CA ARG A 82 32.08 4.29 21.14
C ARG A 82 31.13 3.11 21.09
N GLY A 83 30.72 2.67 19.88
CA GLY A 83 29.81 1.56 19.66
C GLY A 83 28.34 1.92 19.72
N ASN A 84 27.98 3.21 19.80
CA ASN A 84 26.59 3.64 19.75
C ASN A 84 26.03 3.45 18.35
N ASP A 85 24.78 2.99 18.28
CA ASP A 85 24.06 2.76 17.01
C ASP A 85 23.42 4.04 16.48
N TYR A 86 23.59 4.26 15.18
CA TYR A 86 23.03 5.34 14.40
C TYR A 86 22.42 4.81 13.10
N LEU A 87 21.64 5.64 12.43
CA LEU A 87 21.17 5.41 11.07
C LEU A 87 21.33 6.70 10.24
N LEU A 88 21.44 6.52 8.92
CA LEU A 88 21.25 7.63 7.98
C LEU A 88 19.76 7.80 7.71
N GLY A 89 19.25 9.02 7.85
CA GLY A 89 17.82 9.30 7.88
C GLY A 89 17.08 8.92 6.58
N PRO A 90 16.20 7.90 6.62
CA PRO A 90 15.30 7.61 5.49
C PRO A 90 14.10 8.58 5.45
N THR A 91 13.71 9.10 6.61
CA THR A 91 12.66 10.08 6.88
C THR A 91 12.81 10.59 8.32
N HIS A 92 12.07 11.60 8.75
CA HIS A 92 12.34 12.31 10.01
C HIS A 92 11.11 12.51 10.92
N GLU A 93 10.05 11.72 10.81
CA GLU A 93 8.83 11.83 11.63
C GLU A 93 9.17 11.91 13.12
N GLU A 94 10.08 11.06 13.59
CA GLU A 94 10.50 10.98 14.99
C GLU A 94 11.10 12.28 15.47
N LEU A 95 12.02 12.87 14.69
CA LEU A 95 12.73 14.09 15.06
C LEU A 95 11.81 15.30 15.09
N PHE A 96 10.93 15.43 14.11
CA PHE A 96 9.92 16.49 14.09
C PHE A 96 9.00 16.38 15.30
N THR A 97 8.49 15.18 15.62
CA THR A 97 7.63 14.96 16.78
C THR A 97 8.32 15.30 18.09
N LEU A 98 9.57 14.86 18.28
CA LEU A 98 10.35 15.16 19.48
C LEU A 98 10.64 16.66 19.63
N THR A 99 10.94 17.36 18.52
CA THR A 99 11.16 18.79 18.53
C THR A 99 9.88 19.55 18.91
N VAL A 100 8.76 19.21 18.30
CA VAL A 100 7.48 19.85 18.64
C VAL A 100 7.09 19.59 20.10
N LYS A 101 7.25 18.35 20.58
CA LYS A 101 7.04 18.03 22.00
C LYS A 101 7.92 18.86 22.94
N GLY A 102 9.17 19.15 22.56
CA GLY A 102 10.13 19.88 23.40
C GLY A 102 9.93 21.40 23.41
N GLU A 103 9.45 21.96 22.31
CA GLU A 103 9.42 23.41 22.09
C GLU A 103 8.02 24.04 22.29
N TYR A 104 6.94 23.26 22.16
CA TYR A 104 5.57 23.76 22.21
C TYR A 104 4.78 23.12 23.36
N SER A 105 3.95 23.90 24.03
CA SER A 105 3.22 23.44 25.22
C SER A 105 1.74 23.84 25.26
N SER A 106 1.29 24.69 24.35
CA SER A 106 -0.08 25.25 24.36
C SER A 106 -0.79 25.02 23.04
N TYR A 107 -2.10 24.76 23.11
CA TYR A 107 -2.97 24.70 21.91
C TYR A 107 -2.90 25.97 21.04
N LYS A 108 -2.52 27.11 21.62
CA LYS A 108 -2.38 28.39 20.90
C LYS A 108 -1.24 28.40 19.88
N ASP A 109 -0.30 27.47 20.00
CA ASP A 109 0.84 27.35 19.09
C ASP A 109 0.47 26.61 17.78
N PHE A 110 -0.76 26.07 17.71
CA PHE A 110 -1.25 25.25 16.58
C PHE A 110 -2.40 25.93 15.83
N PRO A 111 -2.56 25.67 14.51
CA PRO A 111 -1.84 24.69 13.71
C PRO A 111 -0.38 25.06 13.45
N LEU A 112 0.51 24.06 13.38
CA LEU A 112 1.93 24.24 13.12
C LEU A 112 2.35 23.35 11.95
N THR A 113 3.04 23.94 10.96
CA THR A 113 3.67 23.21 9.85
C THR A 113 5.17 23.52 9.82
N LEU A 114 5.97 22.47 9.93
CA LEU A 114 7.43 22.55 9.80
C LEU A 114 7.87 21.71 8.59
N TYR A 115 8.88 22.15 7.84
CA TYR A 115 9.42 21.39 6.73
C TYR A 115 10.93 21.52 6.60
N GLN A 116 11.54 20.58 5.92
CA GLN A 116 12.95 20.66 5.52
C GLN A 116 13.11 20.22 4.06
N ILE A 117 14.21 20.65 3.47
CA ILE A 117 14.76 20.08 2.24
C ILE A 117 16.09 19.45 2.62
N GLN A 118 16.13 18.12 2.65
CA GLN A 118 17.22 17.35 3.22
C GLN A 118 17.55 16.13 2.39
N THR A 119 18.79 15.73 2.39
CA THR A 119 19.24 14.46 1.85
C THR A 119 18.66 13.31 2.67
N LYS A 120 18.11 12.33 1.97
CA LYS A 120 17.62 11.07 2.52
C LYS A 120 18.46 9.91 2.01
N TYR A 121 18.50 8.85 2.81
CA TYR A 121 19.28 7.66 2.56
C TYR A 121 18.39 6.43 2.67
N ARG A 122 18.40 5.60 1.64
CA ARG A 122 17.71 4.29 1.65
C ARG A 122 18.64 3.26 1.07
N ASP A 123 18.87 2.15 1.79
CA ASP A 123 19.72 1.06 1.29
C ASP A 123 18.97 0.23 0.27
N GLU A 124 18.77 0.85 -0.88
CA GLU A 124 18.07 0.25 -2.01
C GLU A 124 18.88 -0.93 -2.55
N ALA A 125 18.32 -2.13 -2.45
CA ALA A 125 18.99 -3.35 -2.86
C ALA A 125 19.32 -3.37 -4.36
N ARG A 126 18.47 -2.74 -5.20
CA ARG A 126 18.62 -2.69 -6.65
C ARG A 126 18.37 -1.28 -7.18
N PRO A 127 19.32 -0.33 -6.97
CA PRO A 127 19.20 1.00 -7.53
C PRO A 127 19.15 0.91 -9.06
N ARG A 128 18.23 1.65 -9.66
CA ARG A 128 17.97 1.62 -11.10
C ARG A 128 17.35 2.92 -11.59
N ALA A 129 17.22 3.06 -12.90
CA ALA A 129 16.63 4.25 -13.53
C ALA A 129 17.32 5.56 -13.15
N GLY A 130 18.62 5.55 -12.87
CA GLY A 130 19.40 6.72 -12.52
C GLY A 130 18.97 7.34 -11.19
N ILE A 131 18.69 8.64 -11.20
CA ILE A 131 18.26 9.37 -9.99
C ILE A 131 16.82 9.06 -9.55
N LEU A 132 16.04 8.35 -10.34
CA LEU A 132 14.65 8.01 -10.01
C LEU A 132 14.58 7.01 -8.84
N ARG A 133 15.54 6.10 -8.75
CA ARG A 133 15.64 5.13 -7.65
C ARG A 133 17.07 5.02 -7.14
N ALA A 134 17.48 6.02 -6.40
CA ALA A 134 18.82 6.18 -5.85
C ALA A 134 18.86 5.80 -4.36
N ARG A 135 20.08 5.58 -3.84
CA ARG A 135 20.34 5.34 -2.41
C ARG A 135 20.45 6.62 -1.59
N GLU A 136 20.84 7.71 -2.26
CA GLU A 136 20.93 9.05 -1.70
C GLU A 136 20.16 10.00 -2.62
N PHE A 137 19.24 10.79 -2.07
CA PHE A 137 18.41 11.70 -2.83
C PHE A 137 17.93 12.87 -1.95
N VAL A 138 17.58 13.98 -2.59
CA VAL A 138 17.02 15.15 -1.91
C VAL A 138 15.51 15.03 -1.83
N MET A 139 14.95 15.19 -0.64
CA MET A 139 13.52 15.21 -0.38
C MET A 139 13.13 16.51 0.32
N LYS A 140 12.00 17.10 -0.04
CA LYS A 140 11.26 18.00 0.83
C LYS A 140 10.30 17.13 1.66
N ASP A 141 10.48 17.13 2.94
CA ASP A 141 9.55 16.52 3.88
C ASP A 141 8.98 17.59 4.82
N SER A 142 7.65 17.65 4.87
CA SER A 142 6.86 18.58 5.67
C SER A 142 5.98 17.78 6.63
N TYR A 143 5.75 18.35 7.80
CA TYR A 143 4.95 17.74 8.85
C TYR A 143 4.02 18.80 9.45
N SER A 144 2.73 18.48 9.50
CA SER A 144 1.75 19.29 10.20
C SER A 144 1.44 18.70 11.57
N PHE A 145 1.20 19.58 12.53
CA PHE A 145 0.75 19.22 13.87
C PHE A 145 -0.48 20.04 14.20
N ASP A 146 -1.52 19.36 14.66
CA ASP A 146 -2.84 19.92 14.91
C ASP A 146 -3.41 19.35 16.22
N ILE A 147 -4.33 20.09 16.83
CA ILE A 147 -4.97 19.69 18.10
C ILE A 147 -6.11 18.70 17.92
N ASP A 148 -6.59 18.55 16.68
CA ASP A 148 -7.72 17.67 16.36
C ASP A 148 -7.70 17.17 14.90
N ALA A 149 -8.65 16.28 14.59
CA ALA A 149 -8.78 15.69 13.25
C ALA A 149 -9.22 16.71 12.19
N ALA A 150 -9.95 17.77 12.57
CA ALA A 150 -10.39 18.81 11.64
C ALA A 150 -9.19 19.65 11.17
N GLY A 151 -8.30 20.02 12.10
CA GLY A 151 -7.03 20.68 11.80
C GLY A 151 -6.14 19.84 10.91
N LEU A 152 -5.96 18.56 11.24
CA LEU A 152 -5.20 17.61 10.39
C LEU A 152 -5.77 17.57 8.96
N LYS A 153 -7.08 17.47 8.81
CA LYS A 153 -7.72 17.45 7.49
C LYS A 153 -7.49 18.75 6.72
N ALA A 154 -7.57 19.90 7.40
CA ALA A 154 -7.31 21.21 6.79
C ALA A 154 -5.84 21.30 6.32
N ALA A 155 -4.87 20.90 7.14
CA ALA A 155 -3.46 20.86 6.79
C ALA A 155 -3.18 19.92 5.61
N TYR A 156 -3.84 18.77 5.57
CA TYR A 156 -3.75 17.81 4.45
C TYR A 156 -4.22 18.43 3.12
N HIS A 157 -5.38 19.10 3.12
CA HIS A 157 -5.87 19.76 1.92
C HIS A 157 -4.99 20.94 1.47
N ALA A 158 -4.48 21.73 2.41
CA ALA A 158 -3.54 22.82 2.10
C ALA A 158 -2.27 22.29 1.43
N HIS A 159 -1.70 21.18 1.92
CA HIS A 159 -0.54 20.54 1.28
C HIS A 159 -0.88 19.96 -0.09
N ARG A 160 -2.04 19.31 -0.23
CA ARG A 160 -2.52 18.76 -1.50
C ARG A 160 -2.59 19.83 -2.58
N GLU A 161 -3.20 20.97 -2.27
CA GLU A 161 -3.29 22.12 -3.18
C GLU A 161 -1.93 22.76 -3.47
N ALA A 162 -1.06 22.86 -2.45
CA ALA A 162 0.29 23.36 -2.63
C ALA A 162 1.10 22.45 -3.58
N TYR A 163 0.97 21.13 -3.47
CA TYR A 163 1.63 20.17 -4.38
C TYR A 163 1.12 20.32 -5.81
N GLN A 164 -0.18 20.49 -6.01
CA GLN A 164 -0.74 20.78 -7.33
C GLN A 164 -0.07 22.03 -7.93
N ARG A 165 -0.01 23.14 -7.20
CA ARG A 165 0.67 24.37 -7.65
C ARG A 165 2.16 24.17 -7.93
N ILE A 166 2.87 23.38 -7.09
CA ILE A 166 4.28 23.06 -7.30
C ILE A 166 4.46 22.34 -8.64
N PHE A 167 3.73 21.27 -8.88
CA PHE A 167 3.88 20.47 -10.09
C PHE A 167 3.39 21.20 -11.35
N ASP A 168 2.34 22.02 -11.23
CA ASP A 168 1.88 22.89 -12.32
C ASP A 168 2.95 23.93 -12.70
N ARG A 169 3.57 24.59 -11.71
CA ARG A 169 4.68 25.52 -11.92
C ARG A 169 5.91 24.85 -12.55
N LEU A 170 6.16 23.60 -12.21
CA LEU A 170 7.24 22.78 -12.79
C LEU A 170 6.85 22.16 -14.14
N GLN A 171 5.60 22.35 -14.59
CA GLN A 171 5.05 21.79 -15.84
C GLN A 171 5.13 20.26 -15.90
N VAL A 172 5.02 19.59 -14.75
CA VAL A 172 4.97 18.13 -14.65
C VAL A 172 3.51 17.69 -14.76
N ARG A 173 3.20 16.80 -15.70
CA ARG A 173 1.89 16.15 -15.76
C ARG A 173 1.82 15.07 -14.70
N TYR A 174 0.74 15.05 -13.94
CA TYR A 174 0.56 14.09 -12.84
C TYR A 174 -0.89 13.64 -12.71
N VAL A 175 -1.07 12.52 -12.05
CA VAL A 175 -2.35 12.00 -11.56
C VAL A 175 -2.24 11.87 -10.04
N ILE A 176 -3.29 12.24 -9.31
CA ILE A 176 -3.38 12.00 -7.87
C ILE A 176 -4.12 10.69 -7.69
N VAL A 177 -3.50 9.75 -7.01
CA VAL A 177 -4.04 8.41 -6.77
C VAL A 177 -4.20 8.15 -5.28
N SER A 178 -5.28 7.47 -4.89
CA SER A 178 -5.41 6.92 -3.56
C SER A 178 -4.35 5.86 -3.33
N ALA A 179 -3.71 5.88 -2.16
CA ALA A 179 -2.63 4.97 -1.79
C ALA A 179 -2.87 4.32 -0.42
N VAL A 180 -2.14 3.24 -0.16
CA VAL A 180 -2.07 2.61 1.16
C VAL A 180 -0.95 3.24 1.95
N SER A 181 -1.21 3.57 3.23
CA SER A 181 -0.23 4.25 4.08
C SER A 181 0.95 3.36 4.51
N GLY A 182 0.79 2.03 4.48
CA GLY A 182 1.83 1.06 4.80
C GLY A 182 2.48 1.29 6.17
N ALA A 183 3.77 1.03 6.27
CA ALA A 183 4.56 1.22 7.50
C ALA A 183 4.55 2.67 8.04
N MET A 184 4.17 3.67 7.24
CA MET A 184 3.95 5.04 7.70
C MET A 184 2.78 5.13 8.66
N GLY A 185 1.72 4.34 8.41
CA GLY A 185 0.47 4.34 9.16
C GLY A 185 -0.44 5.52 8.81
N GLY A 186 -1.58 5.59 9.47
CA GLY A 186 -2.56 6.64 9.27
C GLY A 186 -3.82 6.17 8.53
N SER A 187 -4.79 7.09 8.39
CA SER A 187 -6.13 6.77 7.90
C SER A 187 -6.33 7.01 6.41
N ALA A 188 -5.46 7.80 5.77
CA ALA A 188 -5.55 8.13 4.36
C ALA A 188 -4.20 8.59 3.81
N SER A 189 -3.93 8.26 2.56
CA SER A 189 -2.80 8.81 1.81
C SER A 189 -3.12 8.94 0.32
N GLU A 190 -2.45 9.88 -0.33
CA GLU A 190 -2.51 10.08 -1.77
C GLU A 190 -1.10 10.26 -2.33
N GLU A 191 -0.85 9.64 -3.48
CA GLU A 191 0.38 9.83 -4.25
C GLU A 191 0.14 10.71 -5.47
N PHE A 192 1.14 11.51 -5.78
CA PHE A 192 1.24 12.26 -7.03
C PHE A 192 2.15 11.48 -7.97
N LEU A 193 1.59 10.91 -9.02
CA LEU A 193 2.31 10.08 -9.99
C LEU A 193 2.48 10.83 -11.30
N ALA A 194 3.73 11.06 -11.71
CA ALA A 194 4.01 11.51 -13.07
C ALA A 194 3.82 10.34 -14.05
N GLU A 195 2.88 10.47 -14.98
CA GLU A 195 2.61 9.41 -15.96
C GLU A 195 3.83 9.12 -16.82
N SER A 196 4.27 7.87 -16.83
CA SER A 196 5.40 7.43 -17.63
C SER A 196 5.35 5.93 -17.89
N PRO A 197 5.56 5.47 -19.11
CA PRO A 197 5.72 4.06 -19.42
C PRO A 197 6.90 3.41 -18.67
N SER A 198 7.89 4.21 -18.26
CA SER A 198 9.05 3.79 -17.48
C SER A 198 8.79 3.85 -15.97
N GLY A 199 7.59 4.20 -15.54
CA GLY A 199 7.20 4.26 -14.14
C GLY A 199 7.22 2.88 -13.49
N GLU A 200 7.61 2.82 -12.23
CA GLU A 200 7.65 1.59 -11.45
C GLU A 200 6.30 1.28 -10.80
N ASP A 201 5.51 2.31 -10.52
CA ASP A 201 4.23 2.18 -9.83
C ASP A 201 3.11 1.96 -10.84
N ALA A 202 2.36 0.87 -10.63
CA ALA A 202 1.16 0.58 -11.40
C ALA A 202 -0.06 1.17 -10.67
N PHE A 203 -0.90 1.87 -11.40
CA PHE A 203 -2.14 2.41 -10.89
C PHE A 203 -3.28 2.20 -11.88
N VAL A 204 -4.49 2.33 -11.41
CA VAL A 204 -5.69 2.30 -12.23
C VAL A 204 -6.41 3.63 -12.20
N ARG A 205 -7.16 3.92 -13.25
CA ARG A 205 -8.07 5.06 -13.30
C ARG A 205 -9.33 4.76 -14.09
N CYS A 206 -10.42 5.43 -13.74
CA CYS A 206 -11.63 5.52 -14.56
C CYS A 206 -11.60 6.85 -15.31
N LEU A 207 -11.71 6.82 -16.63
CA LEU A 207 -11.66 8.02 -17.46
C LEU A 207 -12.93 8.86 -17.35
N GLU A 208 -14.06 8.23 -17.01
CA GLU A 208 -15.37 8.87 -16.91
C GLU A 208 -15.54 9.69 -15.63
N SER A 209 -15.05 9.16 -14.49
CA SER A 209 -15.19 9.82 -13.17
C SER A 209 -13.94 10.54 -12.69
N GLY A 210 -12.77 10.19 -13.25
CA GLY A 210 -11.49 10.64 -12.72
C GLY A 210 -11.04 9.89 -11.46
N TYR A 211 -11.73 8.80 -11.05
CA TYR A 211 -11.23 7.90 -10.00
C TYR A 211 -9.83 7.39 -10.37
N ALA A 212 -8.91 7.41 -9.43
CA ALA A 212 -7.59 6.83 -9.60
C ALA A 212 -7.04 6.29 -8.26
N ALA A 213 -6.38 5.14 -8.32
CA ALA A 213 -5.80 4.49 -7.15
C ALA A 213 -4.61 3.61 -7.54
N ASN A 214 -3.63 3.50 -6.63
CA ASN A 214 -2.65 2.42 -6.72
C ASN A 214 -3.37 1.06 -6.70
N VAL A 215 -2.80 0.06 -7.38
CA VAL A 215 -3.44 -1.25 -7.49
C VAL A 215 -3.81 -1.83 -6.12
N GLU A 216 -2.91 -1.68 -5.13
CA GLU A 216 -3.13 -2.14 -3.76
C GLU A 216 -4.21 -1.37 -2.99
N ALA A 217 -4.51 -0.14 -3.39
CA ALA A 217 -5.52 0.72 -2.76
C ALA A 217 -6.91 0.65 -3.42
N VAL A 218 -7.04 -0.10 -4.51
CA VAL A 218 -8.34 -0.26 -5.19
C VAL A 218 -9.33 -0.99 -4.29
N VAL A 219 -10.49 -0.38 -4.09
CA VAL A 219 -11.65 -1.05 -3.49
C VAL A 219 -12.41 -1.76 -4.61
N THR A 220 -12.61 -3.05 -4.49
CA THR A 220 -13.33 -3.84 -5.50
C THR A 220 -14.80 -3.45 -5.56
N ALA A 221 -15.31 -3.14 -6.75
CA ALA A 221 -16.74 -2.92 -6.96
C ALA A 221 -17.54 -4.18 -6.57
N ARG A 222 -18.31 -4.06 -5.48
CA ARG A 222 -19.10 -5.17 -4.96
C ARG A 222 -20.42 -5.27 -5.73
N PRO A 223 -20.75 -6.44 -6.34
CA PRO A 223 -22.06 -6.65 -6.94
C PRO A 223 -23.19 -6.62 -5.90
N ASP A 224 -24.40 -6.39 -6.36
CA ASP A 224 -25.59 -6.58 -5.55
C ASP A 224 -25.78 -8.06 -5.20
N THR A 225 -26.38 -8.33 -4.03
CA THR A 225 -26.78 -9.68 -3.64
C THR A 225 -27.89 -10.20 -4.55
N LEU A 226 -27.86 -11.50 -4.80
CA LEU A 226 -28.85 -12.16 -5.66
C LEU A 226 -29.86 -12.95 -4.82
N PRO A 227 -31.11 -13.14 -5.29
CA PRO A 227 -32.07 -14.01 -4.62
C PRO A 227 -31.54 -15.45 -4.51
N ILE A 228 -31.69 -16.03 -3.34
CA ILE A 228 -31.25 -17.41 -3.05
C ILE A 228 -32.37 -18.41 -3.33
N ASP A 229 -33.63 -17.98 -3.17
CA ASP A 229 -34.81 -18.83 -3.33
C ASP A 229 -34.93 -19.34 -4.75
N GLY A 230 -35.18 -20.65 -4.88
CA GLY A 230 -35.35 -21.32 -6.18
C GLY A 230 -34.06 -21.69 -6.93
N LEU A 231 -32.90 -21.38 -6.38
CA LEU A 231 -31.61 -21.84 -6.93
C LEU A 231 -31.48 -23.38 -6.75
N PRO A 232 -30.93 -24.09 -7.76
CA PRO A 232 -30.68 -25.54 -7.68
C PRO A 232 -29.81 -25.89 -6.45
N GLU A 233 -30.02 -27.08 -5.91
CA GLU A 233 -29.13 -27.60 -4.86
C GLU A 233 -27.75 -27.87 -5.41
N ALA A 234 -26.74 -27.70 -4.52
CA ALA A 234 -25.35 -28.00 -4.83
C ALA A 234 -25.15 -29.51 -5.02
N VAL A 235 -24.48 -29.92 -6.08
CA VAL A 235 -24.22 -31.32 -6.42
C VAL A 235 -22.71 -31.59 -6.47
N VAL A 236 -22.30 -32.67 -5.78
CA VAL A 236 -20.91 -33.15 -5.84
C VAL A 236 -20.77 -34.07 -7.06
N HIS A 237 -19.76 -33.79 -7.88
CA HIS A 237 -19.41 -34.55 -9.05
C HIS A 237 -18.04 -35.20 -8.91
N ASP A 238 -17.89 -36.40 -9.50
CA ASP A 238 -16.58 -36.99 -9.76
C ASP A 238 -16.00 -36.30 -10.99
N THR A 239 -14.94 -35.59 -10.80
CA THR A 239 -14.27 -34.78 -11.84
C THR A 239 -12.92 -35.35 -12.28
N GLY A 240 -12.53 -36.49 -11.68
CA GLY A 240 -11.24 -37.12 -11.96
C GLY A 240 -10.07 -36.26 -11.55
N ASP A 241 -8.98 -36.34 -12.30
CA ASP A 241 -7.76 -35.56 -12.02
C ASP A 241 -7.87 -34.12 -12.57
N THR A 242 -8.56 -33.26 -11.81
CA THR A 242 -8.82 -31.86 -12.18
C THR A 242 -8.37 -30.88 -11.08
N PRO A 243 -7.09 -30.89 -10.64
CA PRO A 243 -6.64 -30.09 -9.51
C PRO A 243 -6.44 -28.59 -9.84
N THR A 244 -6.63 -28.18 -11.10
CA THR A 244 -6.45 -26.80 -11.56
C THR A 244 -7.75 -26.21 -12.09
N ILE A 245 -7.88 -24.88 -12.04
CA ILE A 245 -9.03 -24.17 -12.62
C ILE A 245 -9.21 -24.52 -14.10
N ALA A 246 -8.13 -24.58 -14.88
CA ALA A 246 -8.18 -24.89 -16.30
C ALA A 246 -8.74 -26.30 -16.56
N SER A 247 -8.25 -27.31 -15.82
CA SER A 247 -8.75 -28.69 -15.94
C SER A 247 -10.20 -28.84 -15.48
N LEU A 248 -10.58 -28.11 -14.41
CA LEU A 248 -11.96 -28.09 -13.91
C LEU A 248 -12.93 -27.46 -14.92
N VAL A 249 -12.56 -26.33 -15.53
CA VAL A 249 -13.36 -25.68 -16.58
C VAL A 249 -13.50 -26.56 -17.81
N ALA A 250 -12.43 -27.27 -18.24
CA ALA A 250 -12.50 -28.23 -19.34
C ALA A 250 -13.51 -29.35 -19.03
N TRP A 251 -13.36 -29.99 -17.85
CA TRP A 251 -14.30 -31.02 -17.40
C TRP A 251 -15.76 -30.50 -17.38
N ALA A 252 -16.00 -29.31 -16.81
CA ALA A 252 -17.35 -28.76 -16.67
C ALA A 252 -18.03 -28.50 -18.01
N ASN A 253 -17.27 -28.12 -19.03
CA ASN A 253 -17.80 -27.94 -20.39
C ASN A 253 -18.01 -29.27 -21.15
N GLU A 254 -17.21 -30.30 -20.85
CA GLU A 254 -17.41 -31.66 -21.38
C GLU A 254 -18.63 -32.36 -20.73
N ALA A 255 -18.87 -32.10 -19.45
CA ALA A 255 -19.97 -32.66 -18.67
C ALA A 255 -21.35 -32.06 -19.02
N ASP A 256 -21.41 -31.06 -19.88
CA ASP A 256 -22.61 -30.36 -20.31
C ASP A 256 -23.54 -29.96 -19.16
N LEU A 257 -23.09 -29.04 -18.32
CA LEU A 257 -23.86 -28.53 -17.17
C LEU A 257 -25.04 -27.60 -17.60
N GLY A 258 -25.46 -27.64 -18.86
CA GLY A 258 -26.54 -26.83 -19.41
C GLY A 258 -26.13 -25.35 -19.64
N ARG A 259 -24.87 -25.01 -19.47
CA ARG A 259 -24.31 -23.68 -19.75
C ARG A 259 -22.82 -23.77 -20.01
N THR A 260 -22.27 -22.80 -20.70
CA THR A 260 -20.81 -22.64 -20.79
C THR A 260 -20.25 -22.18 -19.47
N VAL A 261 -19.20 -22.86 -18.98
CA VAL A 261 -18.47 -22.56 -17.76
C VAL A 261 -17.16 -21.89 -18.10
N THR A 262 -16.85 -20.82 -17.40
CA THR A 262 -15.59 -20.09 -17.47
C THR A 262 -14.85 -20.17 -16.14
N ALA A 263 -13.60 -19.72 -16.10
CA ALA A 263 -12.86 -19.63 -14.84
C ALA A 263 -13.54 -18.72 -13.79
N ALA A 264 -14.26 -17.68 -14.24
CA ALA A 264 -15.01 -16.78 -13.37
C ALA A 264 -16.20 -17.45 -12.64
N ASP A 265 -16.67 -18.60 -13.14
CA ASP A 265 -17.73 -19.40 -12.48
C ASP A 265 -17.18 -20.30 -11.38
N THR A 266 -15.86 -20.37 -11.20
CA THR A 266 -15.21 -21.21 -10.19
C THR A 266 -14.75 -20.39 -9.00
N LEU A 267 -14.72 -21.03 -7.83
CA LEU A 267 -14.22 -20.44 -6.58
C LEU A 267 -12.93 -21.14 -6.17
N LYS A 268 -11.83 -20.41 -6.18
CA LYS A 268 -10.51 -20.89 -5.80
C LYS A 268 -10.24 -20.50 -4.34
N ASN A 269 -9.83 -21.46 -3.50
CA ASN A 269 -9.49 -21.25 -2.12
C ASN A 269 -7.98 -21.32 -1.91
N VAL A 270 -7.37 -20.21 -1.58
CA VAL A 270 -5.92 -20.06 -1.34
C VAL A 270 -5.66 -20.07 0.16
N LEU A 271 -4.74 -20.92 0.62
CA LEU A 271 -4.38 -21.06 2.03
C LEU A 271 -3.05 -20.36 2.33
N ILE A 272 -3.05 -19.57 3.40
CA ILE A 272 -1.85 -18.88 3.89
C ILE A 272 -1.71 -19.05 5.40
N LYS A 273 -0.47 -18.93 5.88
CA LYS A 273 -0.14 -18.74 7.30
C LYS A 273 0.03 -17.25 7.55
N VAL A 274 -0.78 -16.70 8.44
CA VAL A 274 -0.68 -15.31 8.87
C VAL A 274 0.05 -15.27 10.20
N ARG A 275 1.14 -14.48 10.27
CA ARG A 275 1.92 -14.29 11.49
C ARG A 275 1.66 -12.90 12.05
N GLN A 276 1.06 -12.84 13.22
CA GLN A 276 0.83 -11.59 13.92
C GLN A 276 2.13 -11.00 14.48
N PRO A 277 2.22 -9.68 14.67
CA PRO A 277 3.40 -9.04 15.29
C PRO A 277 3.78 -9.61 16.67
N GLY A 278 2.83 -10.19 17.39
CA GLY A 278 3.04 -10.89 18.67
C GLY A 278 3.63 -12.30 18.55
N GLY A 279 3.82 -12.81 17.33
CA GLY A 279 4.38 -14.13 17.07
C GLY A 279 3.34 -15.25 16.89
N ASP A 280 2.06 -15.00 17.18
CA ASP A 280 0.98 -15.95 16.94
C ASP A 280 0.81 -16.18 15.44
N THR A 281 0.56 -17.45 15.08
CA THR A 281 0.34 -17.85 13.69
C THR A 281 -1.04 -18.48 13.56
N GLU A 282 -1.82 -18.03 12.58
CA GLU A 282 -3.11 -18.59 12.23
C GLU A 282 -3.15 -19.05 10.77
N LEU A 283 -4.02 -20.03 10.50
CA LEU A 283 -4.34 -20.45 9.15
C LEU A 283 -5.49 -19.59 8.62
N LEU A 284 -5.29 -19.00 7.43
CA LEU A 284 -6.32 -18.20 6.77
C LEU A 284 -6.56 -18.75 5.36
N ALA A 285 -7.83 -18.95 5.04
CA ALA A 285 -8.27 -19.26 3.69
C ALA A 285 -8.83 -18.02 3.00
N ILE A 286 -8.49 -17.85 1.73
CA ILE A 286 -8.93 -16.72 0.90
C ILE A 286 -9.65 -17.28 -0.33
N GLY A 287 -10.95 -17.02 -0.41
CA GLY A 287 -11.77 -17.37 -1.57
C GLY A 287 -11.72 -16.27 -2.64
N VAL A 288 -11.29 -16.61 -3.85
CA VAL A 288 -11.29 -15.67 -4.99
C VAL A 288 -11.94 -16.33 -6.21
N PRO A 289 -12.58 -15.56 -7.11
CA PRO A 289 -13.02 -16.10 -8.40
C PRO A 289 -11.86 -16.78 -9.12
N GLY A 290 -12.10 -17.92 -9.75
CA GLY A 290 -11.03 -18.73 -10.32
C GLY A 290 -10.30 -18.10 -11.51
N ASP A 291 -10.87 -17.06 -12.10
CA ASP A 291 -10.22 -16.26 -13.12
C ASP A 291 -9.24 -15.23 -12.52
N ARG A 292 -9.15 -15.09 -11.19
CA ARG A 292 -8.27 -14.14 -10.48
C ARG A 292 -7.14 -14.83 -9.76
N GLU A 293 -5.95 -14.20 -9.75
CA GLU A 293 -4.87 -14.56 -8.86
C GLU A 293 -4.89 -13.68 -7.60
N VAL A 294 -4.32 -14.21 -6.52
CA VAL A 294 -4.05 -13.39 -5.34
C VAL A 294 -2.83 -12.49 -5.64
N ASP A 295 -3.01 -11.19 -5.45
CA ASP A 295 -1.95 -10.19 -5.62
C ASP A 295 -1.22 -9.98 -4.29
N ASP A 296 0.10 -10.21 -4.29
CA ASP A 296 0.92 -10.12 -3.07
C ASP A 296 0.88 -8.74 -2.41
N LYS A 297 0.83 -7.66 -3.20
CA LYS A 297 0.79 -6.30 -2.65
C LYS A 297 -0.57 -6.00 -2.01
N ARG A 298 -1.66 -6.38 -2.67
CA ARG A 298 -3.01 -6.23 -2.14
C ARG A 298 -3.20 -7.06 -0.89
N LEU A 299 -2.79 -8.31 -0.92
CA LEU A 299 -2.86 -9.20 0.24
C LEU A 299 -2.02 -8.67 1.41
N GLY A 300 -0.78 -8.25 1.15
CA GLY A 300 0.07 -7.64 2.17
C GLY A 300 -0.57 -6.41 2.80
N ALA A 301 -1.10 -5.49 1.99
CA ALA A 301 -1.80 -4.30 2.46
C ALA A 301 -3.05 -4.64 3.30
N ALA A 302 -3.82 -5.65 2.91
CA ALA A 302 -5.04 -6.07 3.61
C ALA A 302 -4.76 -6.78 4.95
N LEU A 303 -3.58 -7.37 5.12
CA LEU A 303 -3.17 -8.08 6.33
C LEU A 303 -2.32 -7.25 7.28
N GLU A 304 -1.81 -6.08 6.85
CA GLU A 304 -0.96 -5.23 7.68
C GLU A 304 -1.59 -4.96 9.08
N PRO A 305 -0.84 -5.05 10.19
CA PRO A 305 0.62 -5.21 10.28
C PRO A 305 1.12 -6.66 10.35
N ALA A 306 0.32 -7.66 10.00
CA ALA A 306 0.71 -9.07 10.02
C ALA A 306 1.46 -9.46 8.74
N ASP A 307 2.42 -10.38 8.88
CA ASP A 307 3.10 -11.03 7.75
C ASP A 307 2.36 -12.32 7.35
N TYR A 308 2.59 -12.78 6.13
CA TYR A 308 2.04 -14.04 5.67
C TYR A 308 3.03 -14.87 4.86
N ALA A 309 2.76 -16.16 4.77
CA ALA A 309 3.45 -17.09 3.88
C ALA A 309 2.45 -18.09 3.28
N LEU A 310 2.69 -18.53 2.05
CA LEU A 310 1.94 -19.64 1.46
C LEU A 310 2.21 -20.93 2.24
N LEU A 311 1.24 -21.87 2.25
CA LEU A 311 1.44 -23.19 2.82
C LEU A 311 2.44 -23.97 1.99
N ASP A 312 3.37 -24.62 2.67
CA ASP A 312 4.27 -25.61 2.08
C ASP A 312 3.73 -27.06 2.25
N ASP A 313 4.43 -28.04 1.72
CA ASP A 313 3.99 -29.43 1.76
C ASP A 313 3.95 -29.98 3.21
N ASP A 314 4.82 -29.50 4.11
CA ASP A 314 4.79 -29.85 5.54
C ASP A 314 3.56 -29.30 6.25
N ASP A 315 3.09 -28.14 5.84
CA ASP A 315 1.85 -27.55 6.36
C ASP A 315 0.62 -28.36 5.91
N PHE A 316 0.57 -28.74 4.64
CA PHE A 316 -0.49 -29.62 4.15
C PHE A 316 -0.48 -30.97 4.84
N ALA A 317 0.70 -31.55 5.16
CA ALA A 317 0.81 -32.80 5.90
C ALA A 317 0.24 -32.70 7.33
N LYS A 318 0.35 -31.53 7.97
CA LYS A 318 -0.24 -31.25 9.29
C LYS A 318 -1.75 -31.06 9.25
N HIS A 319 -2.30 -30.72 8.09
CA HIS A 319 -3.72 -30.44 7.89
C HIS A 319 -4.32 -31.34 6.81
N PRO A 320 -4.49 -32.66 7.06
CA PRO A 320 -4.90 -33.62 6.04
C PRO A 320 -6.32 -33.41 5.50
N PHE A 321 -7.13 -32.54 6.12
CA PHE A 321 -8.42 -32.11 5.61
C PHE A 321 -8.28 -31.11 4.42
N LEU A 322 -7.10 -30.51 4.22
CA LEU A 322 -6.81 -29.63 3.11
C LEU A 322 -6.34 -30.45 1.90
N VAL A 323 -7.24 -30.85 1.05
CA VAL A 323 -6.90 -31.61 -0.16
C VAL A 323 -6.46 -30.66 -1.27
N LYS A 324 -5.16 -30.56 -1.50
CA LYS A 324 -4.54 -29.65 -2.49
C LYS A 324 -5.21 -29.83 -3.87
N GLY A 325 -5.71 -28.73 -4.45
CA GLY A 325 -6.45 -28.72 -5.71
C GLY A 325 -7.96 -28.97 -5.56
N TYR A 326 -8.45 -29.37 -4.38
CA TYR A 326 -9.87 -29.73 -4.15
C TYR A 326 -10.43 -29.13 -2.86
N ILE A 327 -9.84 -28.06 -2.33
CA ILE A 327 -10.25 -27.41 -1.08
C ILE A 327 -11.57 -26.67 -1.29
N GLY A 328 -12.57 -27.02 -0.48
CA GLY A 328 -13.88 -26.36 -0.46
C GLY A 328 -14.18 -25.65 0.87
N PRO A 329 -15.20 -24.80 0.92
CA PRO A 329 -15.57 -24.07 2.13
C PRO A 329 -16.04 -24.98 3.28
N LYS A 330 -16.51 -26.21 2.99
CA LYS A 330 -17.03 -27.15 3.99
C LYS A 330 -15.94 -27.59 4.95
N ALA A 331 -14.81 -28.10 4.45
CA ALA A 331 -13.70 -28.52 5.30
C ALA A 331 -13.11 -27.36 6.09
N LEU A 332 -13.05 -26.16 5.50
CA LEU A 332 -12.59 -24.96 6.20
C LEU A 332 -13.44 -24.67 7.45
N ARG A 333 -14.77 -24.67 7.27
CA ARG A 333 -15.72 -24.45 8.38
C ARG A 333 -15.66 -25.55 9.45
N GLU A 334 -15.62 -26.82 9.04
CA GLU A 334 -15.60 -27.97 9.95
C GLU A 334 -14.32 -28.01 10.81
N ASN A 335 -13.23 -27.40 10.32
CA ASN A 335 -11.95 -27.34 11.02
C ASN A 335 -11.64 -25.96 11.60
N ASN A 336 -12.62 -25.05 11.68
CA ASN A 336 -12.50 -23.70 12.23
C ASN A 336 -11.37 -22.89 11.57
N VAL A 337 -11.12 -23.07 10.28
CA VAL A 337 -10.21 -22.23 9.52
C VAL A 337 -10.94 -20.93 9.19
N ARG A 338 -10.35 -19.79 9.59
CA ARG A 338 -10.87 -18.47 9.21
C ARG A 338 -10.91 -18.34 7.70
N TYR A 339 -12.06 -17.94 7.17
CA TYR A 339 -12.31 -17.89 5.75
C TYR A 339 -12.79 -16.50 5.31
N LEU A 340 -11.97 -15.81 4.53
CA LEU A 340 -12.30 -14.52 3.93
C LEU A 340 -12.47 -14.68 2.42
N VAL A 341 -13.35 -13.89 1.83
CA VAL A 341 -13.64 -13.98 0.39
C VAL A 341 -13.46 -12.65 -0.31
N ASP A 342 -13.19 -12.70 -1.61
CA ASP A 342 -13.21 -11.52 -2.48
C ASP A 342 -14.58 -10.82 -2.42
N PRO A 343 -14.64 -9.48 -2.44
CA PRO A 343 -15.91 -8.74 -2.38
C PRO A 343 -16.92 -9.08 -3.50
N ARG A 344 -16.48 -9.70 -4.60
CA ARG A 344 -17.37 -10.17 -5.68
C ARG A 344 -18.19 -11.41 -5.29
N ILE A 345 -17.78 -12.11 -4.24
CA ILE A 345 -18.49 -13.30 -3.74
C ILE A 345 -19.56 -12.81 -2.76
N VAL A 346 -20.74 -12.55 -3.29
CA VAL A 346 -21.90 -12.05 -2.51
C VAL A 346 -22.98 -13.14 -2.40
N ASP A 347 -23.88 -12.97 -1.44
CA ASP A 347 -25.00 -13.89 -1.24
C ASP A 347 -25.81 -14.08 -2.53
N GLY A 348 -26.17 -15.34 -2.82
CA GLY A 348 -26.90 -15.75 -4.01
C GLY A 348 -26.01 -16.02 -5.23
N THR A 349 -24.70 -15.73 -5.19
CA THR A 349 -23.79 -16.16 -6.25
C THR A 349 -23.50 -17.66 -6.17
N SER A 350 -23.47 -18.33 -7.34
CA SER A 350 -23.33 -19.78 -7.46
C SER A 350 -21.98 -20.15 -8.05
N TRP A 351 -21.27 -21.07 -7.40
CA TRP A 351 -19.88 -21.38 -7.69
C TRP A 351 -19.62 -22.87 -7.94
N ILE A 352 -18.54 -23.15 -8.67
CA ILE A 352 -17.93 -24.48 -8.77
C ILE A 352 -16.63 -24.44 -7.97
N THR A 353 -16.47 -25.34 -6.99
CA THR A 353 -15.29 -25.35 -6.10
C THR A 353 -14.96 -26.78 -5.66
N GLY A 354 -13.84 -26.95 -4.95
CA GLY A 354 -13.46 -28.25 -4.39
C GLY A 354 -14.50 -28.83 -3.44
N ALA A 355 -14.63 -30.15 -3.43
CA ALA A 355 -15.51 -30.89 -2.52
C ALA A 355 -14.73 -31.60 -1.39
N ASP A 356 -13.53 -31.11 -1.07
CA ASP A 356 -12.65 -31.61 0.01
C ASP A 356 -12.22 -33.07 -0.14
N GLN A 357 -12.30 -33.61 -1.36
CA GLN A 357 -11.91 -34.96 -1.70
C GLN A 357 -11.15 -34.97 -3.04
N PRO A 358 -10.08 -35.81 -3.18
CA PRO A 358 -9.37 -35.92 -4.44
C PRO A 358 -10.34 -36.31 -5.57
N GLY A 359 -10.21 -35.62 -6.70
CA GLY A 359 -11.01 -35.90 -7.89
C GLY A 359 -12.48 -35.46 -7.79
N ARG A 360 -12.86 -34.62 -6.80
CA ARG A 360 -14.26 -34.21 -6.63
C ARG A 360 -14.42 -32.70 -6.50
N HIS A 361 -15.43 -32.18 -7.19
CA HIS A 361 -15.87 -30.80 -7.07
C HIS A 361 -17.37 -30.71 -6.81
N VAL A 362 -17.80 -29.64 -6.17
CA VAL A 362 -19.21 -29.28 -6.00
C VAL A 362 -19.60 -28.22 -7.03
N VAL A 363 -20.70 -28.44 -7.73
CA VAL A 363 -21.30 -27.54 -8.72
C VAL A 363 -22.54 -26.92 -8.12
N GLY A 364 -22.74 -25.63 -8.32
CA GLY A 364 -23.92 -24.91 -7.85
C GLY A 364 -23.86 -24.55 -6.35
N LEU A 365 -22.67 -24.44 -5.75
CA LEU A 365 -22.52 -24.04 -4.36
C LEU A 365 -22.85 -22.56 -4.21
N VAL A 366 -23.90 -22.22 -3.46
CA VAL A 366 -24.44 -20.87 -3.33
C VAL A 366 -23.94 -20.18 -2.07
N ALA A 367 -23.32 -19.01 -2.25
CA ALA A 367 -22.92 -18.16 -1.11
C ALA A 367 -24.15 -17.67 -0.34
N GLY A 368 -24.06 -17.62 0.98
CA GLY A 368 -25.16 -17.26 1.88
C GLY A 368 -26.15 -18.39 2.16
N ARG A 369 -26.19 -19.45 1.34
CA ARG A 369 -27.01 -20.65 1.56
C ARG A 369 -26.17 -21.87 1.97
N ASP A 370 -25.20 -22.23 1.15
CA ASP A 370 -24.42 -23.46 1.30
C ASP A 370 -23.11 -23.22 2.05
N PHE A 371 -22.59 -22.01 1.98
CA PHE A 371 -21.42 -21.57 2.75
C PHE A 371 -21.52 -20.10 3.12
N THR A 372 -20.83 -19.73 4.17
CA THR A 372 -20.63 -18.35 4.62
C THR A 372 -19.16 -18.12 4.90
N ALA A 373 -18.69 -16.90 4.62
CA ALA A 373 -17.35 -16.44 4.97
C ALA A 373 -17.37 -15.61 6.27
N ASP A 374 -16.22 -15.51 6.95
CA ASP A 374 -16.06 -14.68 8.14
C ASP A 374 -15.92 -13.18 7.80
N GLY A 375 -15.82 -12.86 6.53
CA GLY A 375 -15.72 -11.49 6.02
C GLY A 375 -15.16 -11.45 4.60
N THR A 376 -14.83 -10.24 4.15
CA THR A 376 -14.23 -9.99 2.84
C THR A 376 -12.78 -9.53 2.96
N ILE A 377 -12.00 -9.74 1.89
CA ILE A 377 -10.62 -9.28 1.79
C ILE A 377 -10.30 -8.79 0.39
N GLU A 378 -9.63 -7.64 0.30
CA GLU A 378 -9.14 -7.06 -0.95
C GLU A 378 -7.78 -7.68 -1.33
N ALA A 379 -7.81 -8.90 -1.85
CA ALA A 379 -6.61 -9.68 -2.16
C ALA A 379 -6.48 -10.10 -3.62
N ALA A 380 -7.58 -10.14 -4.37
CA ALA A 380 -7.55 -10.53 -5.78
C ALA A 380 -6.94 -9.43 -6.66
N GLU A 381 -6.23 -9.84 -7.70
CA GLU A 381 -5.65 -8.91 -8.70
C GLU A 381 -6.72 -8.00 -9.32
N VAL A 382 -6.33 -6.77 -9.62
CA VAL A 382 -7.11 -5.81 -10.38
C VAL A 382 -6.69 -5.89 -11.85
N ARG A 383 -7.65 -5.89 -12.77
CA ARG A 383 -7.41 -5.99 -14.21
C ARG A 383 -7.97 -4.80 -14.95
N GLU A 384 -7.38 -4.53 -16.10
CA GLU A 384 -7.95 -3.59 -17.06
C GLU A 384 -9.35 -4.05 -17.48
N GLY A 385 -10.30 -3.11 -17.47
CA GLY A 385 -11.70 -3.39 -17.75
C GLY A 385 -12.55 -3.76 -16.53
N ASP A 386 -11.95 -3.95 -15.33
CA ASP A 386 -12.73 -4.10 -14.11
C ASP A 386 -13.62 -2.86 -13.87
N PRO A 387 -14.81 -3.00 -13.31
CA PRO A 387 -15.64 -1.85 -12.99
C PRO A 387 -14.99 -0.98 -11.93
N SER A 388 -15.04 0.34 -12.10
CA SER A 388 -14.55 1.26 -11.07
C SER A 388 -15.45 1.20 -9.83
N PRO A 389 -14.89 1.47 -8.62
CA PRO A 389 -15.66 1.42 -7.37
C PRO A 389 -16.86 2.36 -7.32
N ASP A 390 -16.80 3.47 -8.06
CA ASP A 390 -17.89 4.47 -8.17
C ASP A 390 -18.92 4.12 -9.23
N GLY A 391 -18.74 3.00 -9.96
CA GLY A 391 -19.66 2.52 -10.97
C GLY A 391 -19.70 3.35 -12.26
N ALA A 392 -18.81 4.32 -12.44
CA ALA A 392 -18.85 5.25 -13.56
C ALA A 392 -18.38 4.64 -14.89
N GLY A 393 -17.51 3.61 -14.83
CA GLY A 393 -16.98 2.98 -16.05
C GLY A 393 -15.88 1.97 -15.75
N PRO A 394 -15.20 1.46 -16.79
CA PRO A 394 -14.12 0.49 -16.61
C PRO A 394 -12.82 1.16 -16.14
N LEU A 395 -12.02 0.41 -15.40
CA LEU A 395 -10.67 0.78 -15.01
C LEU A 395 -9.68 0.59 -16.17
N VAL A 396 -8.79 1.56 -16.34
CA VAL A 396 -7.66 1.52 -17.27
C VAL A 396 -6.37 1.45 -16.47
N MET A 397 -5.47 0.54 -16.84
CA MET A 397 -4.15 0.40 -16.21
C MET A 397 -3.18 1.43 -16.74
N ALA A 398 -2.39 2.02 -15.85
CA ALA A 398 -1.34 2.97 -16.18
C ALA A 398 -0.11 2.77 -15.29
N ARG A 399 0.99 3.43 -15.64
CA ARG A 399 2.22 3.44 -14.84
C ARG A 399 2.68 4.87 -14.58
N GLY A 400 3.26 5.07 -13.41
CA GLY A 400 3.73 6.37 -12.98
C GLY A 400 5.04 6.32 -12.21
N ILE A 401 5.64 7.49 -12.07
CA ILE A 401 6.79 7.75 -11.20
C ILE A 401 6.25 8.56 -10.03
N GLU A 402 6.37 8.06 -8.82
CA GLU A 402 6.00 8.80 -7.61
C GLU A 402 6.88 10.06 -7.47
N ILE A 403 6.25 11.22 -7.48
CA ILE A 403 6.91 12.53 -7.32
C ILE A 403 6.56 13.20 -6.01
N GLY A 404 5.45 12.82 -5.37
CA GLY A 404 5.04 13.30 -4.06
C GLY A 404 4.06 12.35 -3.40
N HIS A 405 4.02 12.38 -2.07
CA HIS A 405 3.13 11.57 -1.26
C HIS A 405 2.68 12.35 -0.02
N ILE A 406 1.41 12.31 0.28
CA ILE A 406 0.81 13.00 1.43
C ILE A 406 0.04 12.02 2.30
N PHE A 407 0.18 12.15 3.64
CA PHE A 407 -0.37 11.22 4.62
C PHE A 407 -1.14 11.94 5.72
N GLN A 408 -2.27 11.37 6.15
CA GLN A 408 -2.89 11.67 7.43
C GLN A 408 -2.45 10.60 8.45
N LEU A 409 -1.38 10.87 9.20
CA LEU A 409 -0.78 9.90 10.13
C LEU A 409 -1.60 9.73 11.43
N GLY A 410 -2.43 10.73 11.77
CA GLY A 410 -3.15 10.75 13.04
C GLY A 410 -2.22 10.89 14.22
N SER A 411 -2.39 10.05 15.25
CA SER A 411 -1.60 10.11 16.50
C SER A 411 -0.47 9.08 16.59
N LYS A 412 -0.19 8.31 15.55
CA LYS A 412 0.79 7.21 15.60
C LYS A 412 2.12 7.61 16.25
N TYR A 413 2.74 8.68 15.80
CA TYR A 413 4.03 9.14 16.32
C TYR A 413 3.88 9.97 17.59
N THR A 414 2.85 10.80 17.67
CA THR A 414 2.56 11.59 18.86
C THR A 414 2.16 10.73 20.05
N ASP A 415 1.51 9.58 19.83
CA ASP A 415 1.26 8.56 20.86
C ASP A 415 2.57 7.92 21.34
N ALA A 416 3.42 7.49 20.41
CA ALA A 416 4.69 6.84 20.75
C ALA A 416 5.59 7.72 21.65
N PHE A 417 5.57 9.04 21.41
CA PHE A 417 6.36 10.00 22.20
C PHE A 417 5.57 10.74 23.27
N THR A 418 4.26 10.49 23.42
CA THR A 418 3.39 11.24 24.35
C THR A 418 3.51 12.75 24.10
N ALA A 419 3.29 13.16 22.85
CA ALA A 419 3.36 14.56 22.45
C ALA A 419 2.01 15.26 22.72
N ASP A 420 1.84 15.75 23.95
CA ASP A 420 0.66 16.45 24.44
C ASP A 420 0.95 17.94 24.63
N VAL A 421 -0.08 18.75 24.42
CA VAL A 421 -0.08 20.17 24.74
C VAL A 421 -1.28 20.50 25.64
N LEU A 422 -1.24 21.61 26.33
CA LEU A 422 -2.37 22.08 27.14
C LEU A 422 -3.46 22.62 26.20
N GLY A 423 -4.65 22.05 26.31
CA GLY A 423 -5.86 22.50 25.65
C GLY A 423 -6.44 23.78 26.26
N GLU A 424 -7.49 24.31 25.69
CA GLU A 424 -8.18 25.51 26.17
C GLU A 424 -8.75 25.33 27.59
N ASP A 425 -9.15 24.11 27.93
CA ASP A 425 -9.67 23.73 29.26
C ASP A 425 -8.56 23.39 30.27
N GLY A 426 -7.30 23.55 29.89
CA GLY A 426 -6.11 23.23 30.69
C GLY A 426 -5.79 21.74 30.83
N LYS A 427 -6.50 20.87 30.07
CA LYS A 427 -6.20 19.45 30.05
C LYS A 427 -5.22 19.10 28.92
N PRO A 428 -4.46 18.00 29.04
CA PRO A 428 -3.62 17.51 27.94
C PRO A 428 -4.43 17.14 26.71
N VAL A 429 -3.99 17.59 25.54
CA VAL A 429 -4.52 17.23 24.23
C VAL A 429 -3.41 16.56 23.43
N ARG A 430 -3.66 15.34 22.95
CA ARG A 430 -2.74 14.63 22.06
C ARG A 430 -2.76 15.27 20.68
N LEU A 431 -1.58 15.64 20.17
CA LEU A 431 -1.45 16.19 18.83
C LEU A 431 -1.74 15.15 17.76
N THR A 432 -2.35 15.58 16.66
CA THR A 432 -2.45 14.82 15.41
C THR A 432 -1.41 15.31 14.43
N MET A 433 -0.98 14.43 13.50
CA MET A 433 0.15 14.69 12.64
C MET A 433 -0.14 14.26 11.20
N GLY A 434 0.28 15.09 10.24
CA GLY A 434 0.39 14.75 8.83
C GLY A 434 1.85 14.74 8.38
N SER A 435 2.15 13.96 7.33
CA SER A 435 3.47 13.89 6.70
C SER A 435 3.33 14.05 5.19
N TYR A 436 4.19 14.87 4.59
CA TYR A 436 4.04 15.29 3.20
C TYR A 436 5.42 15.36 2.53
N GLY A 437 5.70 14.43 1.60
CA GLY A 437 7.00 14.30 0.94
C GLY A 437 6.97 14.65 -0.55
N ILE A 438 8.04 15.28 -1.04
CA ILE A 438 8.35 15.46 -2.46
C ILE A 438 9.76 14.98 -2.72
N GLY A 439 9.93 14.09 -3.69
CA GLY A 439 11.24 13.66 -4.16
C GLY A 439 11.88 14.72 -5.06
N VAL A 440 12.54 15.72 -4.46
CA VAL A 440 13.04 16.92 -5.15
C VAL A 440 14.02 16.59 -6.28
N SER A 441 14.91 15.63 -6.03
CA SER A 441 15.91 15.20 -7.01
C SER A 441 15.40 14.15 -8.00
N ARG A 442 14.22 13.62 -7.80
CA ARG A 442 13.56 12.61 -8.65
C ARG A 442 12.82 13.29 -9.80
#